data_949ba258eb7522d7350edd315c0f83ce
#
_entry.id   949ba258eb7522d7350edd315c0f83ce
#
_cell.length_a   1.000
_cell.length_b   1.000
_cell.length_c   1.000
_cell.angle_alpha   90.00
_cell.angle_beta   90.00
_cell.angle_gamma   90.00
#
_symmetry.space_group_name_H-M   'P 1'
#
loop_
_entity.id
_entity.type
_entity.pdbx_description
1 polymer ?
#
loop_
_entity_poly.entity_id
_entity_poly.type
_entity_poly.pdbx_seq_one_letter_code
_entity_poly.pdbx_strand_id
1 'polypeptide(L)'
;KDKTLSSKKIHVEPEKRNIALSFQENSLFPHYTINKNIHLGIKKNSTNDMNINADEIINILNIKDILGKYPHQISAGEAQRASLARSIISQPDLLLLDEPLSNVDQSFKEEIQVKLKKILNNNRITTIVVTHDSYEAFYLGGKCAIILNNEIKQFDDPYNVYHFPNSVEVVNFLNRGILLPAKVTSGNSLENDDLGIIKGKFIK
;
A
#
# COMPACT_ATOMS: atom_id res chain seq x y z
N LYS A 1 -0.10 8.80 21.36
CA LYS A 1 -0.27 7.52 20.67
C LYS A 1 -1.46 6.73 21.20
N ASP A 2 -1.86 6.82 22.46
CA ASP A 2 -2.96 6.04 23.05
C ASP A 2 -4.25 6.86 23.19
N LYS A 3 -4.62 7.59 22.13
CA LYS A 3 -5.84 8.40 22.12
C LYS A 3 -7.01 7.57 21.57
N THR A 4 -8.04 7.37 22.38
CA THR A 4 -9.29 6.75 21.92
C THR A 4 -10.02 7.69 20.97
N LEU A 5 -10.21 7.26 19.72
CA LEU A 5 -10.91 8.03 18.68
C LEU A 5 -12.41 7.73 18.64
N SER A 6 -12.79 6.50 18.99
CA SER A 6 -14.18 6.09 19.00
C SER A 6 -14.42 5.02 20.07
N SER A 7 -15.48 5.16 20.84
CA SER A 7 -16.00 4.20 21.82
C SER A 7 -17.47 4.47 22.04
N LYS A 8 -18.12 3.71 22.96
CA LYS A 8 -19.53 3.98 23.34
C LYS A 8 -19.76 5.40 23.91
N LYS A 9 -18.70 6.07 24.42
CA LYS A 9 -18.80 7.39 25.08
C LYS A 9 -18.00 8.49 24.36
N ILE A 10 -17.13 8.13 23.43
CA ILE A 10 -16.20 9.06 22.76
C ILE A 10 -16.39 8.89 21.26
N HIS A 11 -16.62 9.99 20.56
CA HIS A 11 -16.57 10.04 19.10
C HIS A 11 -15.80 11.30 18.69
N VAL A 12 -14.62 11.11 18.15
CA VAL A 12 -13.83 12.21 17.57
C VAL A 12 -14.24 12.35 16.12
N GLU A 13 -14.65 13.56 15.73
CA GLU A 13 -15.01 13.87 14.35
C GLU A 13 -13.87 13.49 13.37
N PRO A 14 -14.17 12.93 12.18
CA PRO A 14 -13.15 12.44 11.24
C PRO A 14 -12.07 13.47 10.93
N GLU A 15 -12.42 14.74 10.71
CA GLU A 15 -11.50 15.82 10.41
C GLU A 15 -10.51 16.16 11.55
N LYS A 16 -10.82 15.72 12.76
CA LYS A 16 -9.97 15.91 13.96
C LYS A 16 -9.07 14.71 14.25
N ARG A 17 -9.19 13.61 13.48
CA ARG A 17 -8.44 12.37 13.73
C ARG A 17 -7.02 12.40 13.21
N ASN A 18 -6.67 13.32 12.33
CA ASN A 18 -5.41 13.39 11.61
C ASN A 18 -5.09 12.10 10.82
N ILE A 19 -6.11 11.51 10.21
CA ILE A 19 -6.04 10.33 9.35
C ILE A 19 -6.34 10.79 7.93
N ALA A 20 -5.52 10.41 6.96
CA ALA A 20 -5.80 10.61 5.55
C ALA A 20 -6.15 9.27 4.90
N LEU A 21 -7.07 9.31 3.95
CA LEU A 21 -7.49 8.16 3.17
C LEU A 21 -7.44 8.53 1.69
N SER A 22 -6.75 7.72 0.89
CA SER A 22 -6.80 7.74 -0.55
C SER A 22 -7.64 6.56 -1.01
N PHE A 23 -8.82 6.85 -1.55
CA PHE A 23 -9.72 5.85 -2.09
C PHE A 23 -9.27 5.39 -3.48
N GLN A 24 -9.67 4.19 -3.88
CA GLN A 24 -9.48 3.66 -5.23
C GLN A 24 -10.19 4.56 -6.28
N GLU A 25 -11.41 5.00 -5.98
CA GLU A 25 -12.09 5.99 -6.79
C GLU A 25 -11.59 7.40 -6.46
N ASN A 26 -11.36 8.20 -7.52
CA ASN A 26 -10.79 9.53 -7.38
C ASN A 26 -11.72 10.46 -6.60
N SER A 27 -11.33 10.80 -5.39
CA SER A 27 -12.07 11.69 -4.50
C SER A 27 -11.71 13.17 -4.69
N LEU A 28 -11.27 13.58 -5.89
CA LEU A 28 -10.95 14.97 -6.19
C LEU A 28 -12.21 15.82 -6.31
N PHE A 29 -12.15 17.05 -5.81
CA PHE A 29 -13.25 18.01 -5.91
C PHE A 29 -13.35 18.53 -7.35
N PRO A 30 -14.46 18.29 -8.08
CA PRO A 30 -14.55 18.55 -9.51
C PRO A 30 -14.49 20.04 -9.87
N HIS A 31 -14.86 20.91 -8.94
CA HIS A 31 -14.89 22.38 -9.11
C HIS A 31 -13.58 23.07 -8.72
N TYR A 32 -12.55 22.30 -8.33
CA TYR A 32 -11.23 22.83 -8.03
C TYR A 32 -10.20 22.31 -9.02
N THR A 33 -9.21 23.13 -9.34
CA THR A 33 -8.02 22.70 -10.08
C THR A 33 -7.26 21.65 -9.30
N ILE A 34 -6.39 20.90 -9.96
CA ILE A 34 -5.54 19.89 -9.30
C ILE A 34 -4.66 20.55 -8.24
N ASN A 35 -4.07 21.69 -8.54
CA ASN A 35 -3.29 22.45 -7.55
C ASN A 35 -4.10 22.75 -6.29
N LYS A 36 -5.32 23.25 -6.44
CA LYS A 36 -6.19 23.55 -5.30
C LYS A 36 -6.61 22.31 -4.55
N ASN A 37 -6.91 21.21 -5.27
CA ASN A 37 -7.21 19.92 -4.65
C ASN A 37 -6.08 19.43 -3.75
N ILE A 38 -4.85 19.47 -4.25
CA ILE A 38 -3.66 18.99 -3.52
C ILE A 38 -3.45 19.81 -2.23
N HIS A 39 -3.59 21.13 -2.32
CA HIS A 39 -3.31 22.01 -1.21
C HIS A 39 -4.46 22.16 -0.19
N LEU A 40 -5.65 21.59 -0.46
CA LEU A 40 -6.75 21.57 0.52
C LEU A 40 -6.40 20.81 1.80
N GLY A 41 -5.48 19.84 1.73
CA GLY A 41 -5.04 19.05 2.88
C GLY A 41 -4.08 19.78 3.80
N ILE A 42 -3.50 20.90 3.38
CA ILE A 42 -2.50 21.62 4.19
C ILE A 42 -3.19 22.30 5.37
N LYS A 43 -2.92 21.78 6.56
CA LYS A 43 -3.38 22.41 7.81
C LYS A 43 -2.55 23.65 8.09
N LYS A 44 -3.18 24.81 8.17
CA LYS A 44 -2.52 26.11 8.46
C LYS A 44 -1.77 26.16 9.80
N ASN A 45 -1.96 25.19 10.69
CA ASN A 45 -1.43 25.16 12.06
C ASN A 45 -0.85 23.79 12.42
N SER A 46 -0.20 23.06 11.52
CA SER A 46 0.50 21.84 11.91
C SER A 46 1.74 22.22 12.72
N THR A 47 1.69 21.97 14.02
CA THR A 47 2.83 22.09 14.96
C THR A 47 3.86 20.97 14.78
N ASN A 48 3.68 20.13 13.77
CA ASN A 48 4.63 19.08 13.44
C ASN A 48 5.78 19.68 12.63
N ASP A 49 7.00 19.56 13.15
CA ASP A 49 8.28 19.92 12.50
C ASP A 49 8.56 19.15 11.18
N MET A 50 7.63 18.35 10.72
CA MET A 50 7.72 17.58 9.48
C MET A 50 7.23 18.43 8.30
N ASN A 51 8.13 19.20 7.71
CA ASN A 51 7.86 19.94 6.47
C ASN A 51 7.97 19.00 5.26
N ILE A 52 6.88 18.30 4.93
CA ILE A 52 6.80 17.63 3.63
C ILE A 52 6.75 18.72 2.58
N ASN A 53 7.76 18.73 1.71
CA ASN A 53 7.79 19.68 0.60
C ASN A 53 6.76 19.25 -0.46
N ALA A 54 5.73 20.06 -0.65
CA ALA A 54 4.68 19.81 -1.64
C ALA A 54 5.25 19.68 -3.07
N ASP A 55 6.26 20.50 -3.42
CA ASP A 55 6.89 20.46 -4.74
C ASP A 55 7.65 19.14 -4.95
N GLU A 56 8.25 18.58 -3.91
CA GLU A 56 8.88 17.27 -3.99
C GLU A 56 7.85 16.16 -4.31
N ILE A 57 6.70 16.16 -3.61
CA ILE A 57 5.62 15.21 -3.88
C ILE A 57 5.05 15.36 -5.29
N ILE A 58 4.81 16.59 -5.72
CA ILE A 58 4.32 16.92 -7.07
C ILE A 58 5.27 16.41 -8.14
N ASN A 59 6.59 16.59 -7.96
CA ASN A 59 7.60 16.10 -8.89
C ASN A 59 7.70 14.57 -8.91
N ILE A 60 7.68 13.93 -7.74
CA ILE A 60 7.77 12.46 -7.62
C ILE A 60 6.58 11.78 -8.29
N LEU A 61 5.39 12.33 -8.09
CA LEU A 61 4.16 11.79 -8.67
C LEU A 61 3.93 12.25 -10.13
N ASN A 62 4.86 13.05 -10.68
CA ASN A 62 4.82 13.56 -12.06
C ASN A 62 3.45 14.17 -12.42
N ILE A 63 3.02 15.14 -11.62
CA ILE A 63 1.72 15.82 -11.77
C ILE A 63 1.85 17.32 -11.97
N LYS A 64 3.08 17.81 -12.20
CA LYS A 64 3.36 19.25 -12.37
C LYS A 64 2.59 19.87 -13.53
N ASP A 65 2.53 19.18 -14.67
CA ASP A 65 1.92 19.67 -15.90
C ASP A 65 0.39 19.72 -15.87
N ILE A 66 -0.20 19.09 -14.86
CA ILE A 66 -1.65 19.04 -14.69
C ILE A 66 -2.18 19.96 -13.59
N LEU A 67 -1.33 20.67 -12.86
CA LEU A 67 -1.73 21.48 -11.71
C LEU A 67 -2.81 22.52 -12.02
N GLY A 68 -2.80 23.10 -13.22
CA GLY A 68 -3.78 24.08 -13.67
C GLY A 68 -5.09 23.48 -14.19
N LYS A 69 -5.12 22.16 -14.42
CA LYS A 69 -6.29 21.46 -14.99
C LYS A 69 -7.33 21.13 -13.91
N TYR A 70 -8.55 20.83 -14.37
CA TYR A 70 -9.62 20.29 -13.52
C TYR A 70 -9.68 18.77 -13.62
N PRO A 71 -10.28 18.04 -12.63
CA PRO A 71 -10.37 16.59 -12.63
C PRO A 71 -10.92 15.96 -13.91
N HIS A 72 -11.87 16.60 -14.57
CA HIS A 72 -12.46 16.12 -15.84
C HIS A 72 -11.54 16.28 -17.06
N GLN A 73 -10.38 16.93 -16.92
CA GLN A 73 -9.42 17.21 -17.99
C GLN A 73 -8.18 16.33 -17.94
N ILE A 74 -8.15 15.37 -17.02
CA ILE A 74 -6.98 14.51 -16.76
C ILE A 74 -7.36 13.03 -16.82
N SER A 75 -6.37 12.17 -17.03
CA SER A 75 -6.56 10.73 -17.02
C SER A 75 -6.85 10.18 -15.61
N ALA A 76 -7.37 8.96 -15.52
CA ALA A 76 -7.63 8.27 -14.26
C ALA A 76 -6.34 8.09 -13.43
N GLY A 77 -5.22 7.73 -14.09
CA GLY A 77 -3.93 7.59 -13.41
C GLY A 77 -3.38 8.93 -12.90
N GLU A 78 -3.54 10.04 -13.65
CA GLU A 78 -3.17 11.38 -13.18
C GLU A 78 -4.02 11.81 -11.98
N ALA A 79 -5.32 11.53 -12.03
CA ALA A 79 -6.24 11.83 -10.93
C ALA A 79 -5.91 11.01 -9.67
N GLN A 80 -5.54 9.74 -9.82
CA GLN A 80 -5.10 8.89 -8.72
C GLN A 80 -3.81 9.43 -8.08
N ARG A 81 -2.81 9.81 -8.88
CA ARG A 81 -1.58 10.42 -8.37
C ARG A 81 -1.82 11.76 -7.68
N ALA A 82 -2.74 12.59 -8.19
CA ALA A 82 -3.12 13.84 -7.53
C ALA A 82 -3.85 13.61 -6.19
N SER A 83 -4.72 12.59 -6.10
CA SER A 83 -5.38 12.19 -4.86
C SER A 83 -4.36 11.70 -3.82
N LEU A 84 -3.40 10.88 -4.25
CA LEU A 84 -2.30 10.40 -3.42
C LEU A 84 -1.45 11.58 -2.91
N ALA A 85 -1.09 12.54 -3.79
CA ALA A 85 -0.37 13.75 -3.40
C ALA A 85 -1.09 14.52 -2.29
N ARG A 86 -2.40 14.75 -2.44
CA ARG A 86 -3.22 15.43 -1.44
C ARG A 86 -3.18 14.73 -0.08
N SER A 87 -3.27 13.39 -0.09
CA SER A 87 -3.27 12.59 1.13
C SER A 87 -1.93 12.67 1.87
N ILE A 88 -0.81 12.66 1.15
CA ILE A 88 0.54 12.74 1.73
C ILE A 88 0.84 14.15 2.24
N ILE A 89 0.51 15.18 1.45
CA ILE A 89 0.78 16.60 1.78
C ILE A 89 -0.01 17.05 3.02
N SER A 90 -1.13 16.39 3.33
CA SER A 90 -1.87 16.66 4.57
C SER A 90 -1.14 16.28 5.85
N GLN A 91 0.02 15.61 5.75
CA GLN A 91 0.88 15.17 6.87
C GLN A 91 0.08 14.42 7.96
N PRO A 92 -0.56 13.31 7.62
CA PRO A 92 -1.38 12.57 8.56
C PRO A 92 -0.53 11.76 9.55
N ASP A 93 -1.07 11.48 10.74
CA ASP A 93 -0.49 10.49 11.67
C ASP A 93 -0.64 9.06 11.14
N LEU A 94 -1.74 8.80 10.40
CA LEU A 94 -2.04 7.53 9.75
C LEU A 94 -2.53 7.79 8.32
N LEU A 95 -1.84 7.19 7.36
CA LEU A 95 -2.21 7.22 5.95
C LEU A 95 -2.78 5.85 5.55
N LEU A 96 -3.99 5.88 5.02
CA LEU A 96 -4.68 4.70 4.48
C LEU A 96 -4.71 4.81 2.97
N LEU A 97 -4.16 3.83 2.27
CA LEU A 97 -4.07 3.79 0.82
C LEU A 97 -4.82 2.56 0.31
N ASP A 98 -5.82 2.79 -0.53
CA ASP A 98 -6.60 1.75 -1.18
C ASP A 98 -6.26 1.72 -2.67
N GLU A 99 -5.56 0.68 -3.11
CA GLU A 99 -5.09 0.48 -4.48
C GLU A 99 -4.34 1.70 -5.06
N PRO A 100 -3.34 2.29 -4.35
CA PRO A 100 -2.84 3.63 -4.66
C PRO A 100 -2.17 3.79 -6.02
N LEU A 101 -1.73 2.70 -6.65
CA LEU A 101 -1.02 2.72 -7.93
C LEU A 101 -1.64 1.79 -8.99
N SER A 102 -2.92 1.42 -8.83
CA SER A 102 -3.62 0.48 -9.75
C SER A 102 -3.76 1.02 -11.18
N ASN A 103 -3.93 2.35 -11.34
CA ASN A 103 -4.08 3.00 -12.64
C ASN A 103 -2.77 3.66 -13.14
N VAL A 104 -1.63 3.26 -12.59
CA VAL A 104 -0.31 3.79 -12.99
C VAL A 104 0.37 2.77 -13.92
N ASP A 105 0.96 3.26 -15.01
CA ASP A 105 1.71 2.41 -15.93
C ASP A 105 2.85 1.68 -15.23
N GLN A 106 3.05 0.41 -15.57
CA GLN A 106 4.01 -0.47 -14.90
C GLN A 106 5.44 0.10 -14.87
N SER A 107 5.89 0.69 -15.97
CA SER A 107 7.23 1.28 -16.06
C SER A 107 7.46 2.46 -15.10
N PHE A 108 6.39 3.20 -14.81
CA PHE A 108 6.43 4.35 -13.93
C PHE A 108 6.09 3.97 -12.46
N LYS A 109 5.35 2.87 -12.28
CA LYS A 109 4.93 2.36 -10.97
C LYS A 109 6.13 2.06 -10.06
N GLU A 110 7.15 1.39 -10.58
CA GLU A 110 8.35 1.03 -9.81
C GLU A 110 9.10 2.27 -9.31
N GLU A 111 9.26 3.28 -10.17
CA GLU A 111 9.91 4.54 -9.78
C GLU A 111 9.15 5.25 -8.67
N ILE A 112 7.80 5.32 -8.79
CA ILE A 112 6.95 5.92 -7.77
C ILE A 112 7.06 5.16 -6.45
N GLN A 113 7.02 3.82 -6.47
CA GLN A 113 7.12 2.99 -5.27
C GLN A 113 8.41 3.27 -4.49
N VAL A 114 9.55 3.33 -5.19
CA VAL A 114 10.85 3.63 -4.58
C VAL A 114 10.83 4.98 -3.88
N LYS A 115 10.38 6.01 -4.58
CA LYS A 115 10.34 7.37 -4.06
C LYS A 115 9.31 7.53 -2.94
N LEU A 116 8.13 6.92 -3.10
CA LEU A 116 7.06 6.94 -2.10
C LEU A 116 7.51 6.30 -0.79
N LYS A 117 8.10 5.12 -0.84
CA LYS A 117 8.65 4.44 0.34
C LYS A 117 9.64 5.32 1.09
N LYS A 118 10.54 5.98 0.35
CA LYS A 118 11.53 6.91 0.94
C LYS A 118 10.85 8.07 1.66
N ILE A 119 9.84 8.69 1.04
CA ILE A 119 9.10 9.79 1.66
C ILE A 119 8.37 9.34 2.92
N LEU A 120 7.63 8.24 2.85
CA LEU A 120 6.87 7.71 3.98
C LEU A 120 7.79 7.41 5.17
N ASN A 121 8.95 6.79 4.92
CA ASN A 121 9.94 6.47 5.95
C ASN A 121 10.61 7.71 6.53
N ASN A 122 11.08 8.64 5.68
CA ASN A 122 11.76 9.85 6.13
C ASN A 122 10.84 10.73 7.00
N ASN A 123 9.56 10.77 6.66
CA ASN A 123 8.56 11.53 7.40
C ASN A 123 7.84 10.71 8.47
N ARG A 124 8.25 9.46 8.72
CA ARG A 124 7.70 8.57 9.76
C ARG A 124 6.17 8.47 9.71
N ILE A 125 5.58 8.50 8.51
CA ILE A 125 4.14 8.38 8.32
C ILE A 125 3.75 6.91 8.51
N THR A 126 2.93 6.63 9.52
CA THR A 126 2.34 5.28 9.65
C THR A 126 1.38 5.05 8.50
N THR A 127 1.62 4.00 7.71
CA THR A 127 0.85 3.76 6.48
C THR A 127 0.29 2.34 6.46
N ILE A 128 -0.96 2.21 6.06
CA ILE A 128 -1.61 0.94 5.71
C ILE A 128 -1.95 1.01 4.23
N VAL A 129 -1.46 0.02 3.47
CA VAL A 129 -1.72 -0.11 2.04
C VAL A 129 -2.56 -1.36 1.81
N VAL A 130 -3.67 -1.22 1.11
CA VAL A 130 -4.45 -2.34 0.59
C VAL A 130 -4.20 -2.40 -0.91
N THR A 131 -3.77 -3.56 -1.40
CA THR A 131 -3.48 -3.78 -2.81
C THR A 131 -3.62 -5.24 -3.18
N HIS A 132 -3.98 -5.53 -4.43
CA HIS A 132 -3.93 -6.88 -4.99
C HIS A 132 -2.57 -7.21 -5.63
N ASP A 133 -1.67 -6.23 -5.73
CA ASP A 133 -0.33 -6.41 -6.28
C ASP A 133 0.66 -6.82 -5.18
N SER A 134 1.08 -8.08 -5.20
CA SER A 134 2.01 -8.62 -4.22
C SER A 134 3.38 -7.91 -4.22
N TYR A 135 3.85 -7.41 -5.38
CA TYR A 135 5.10 -6.63 -5.44
C TYR A 135 4.96 -5.30 -4.72
N GLU A 136 3.84 -4.60 -4.93
CA GLU A 136 3.55 -3.36 -4.23
C GLU A 136 3.50 -3.57 -2.71
N ALA A 137 2.77 -4.61 -2.26
CA ALA A 137 2.67 -4.97 -0.85
C ALA A 137 4.04 -5.29 -0.24
N PHE A 138 4.85 -6.10 -0.93
CA PHE A 138 6.18 -6.50 -0.45
C PHE A 138 7.18 -5.35 -0.46
N TYR A 139 7.06 -4.45 -1.43
CA TYR A 139 7.96 -3.32 -1.54
C TYR A 139 7.65 -2.21 -0.53
N LEU A 140 6.38 -1.81 -0.42
CA LEU A 140 5.95 -0.72 0.46
C LEU A 140 5.81 -1.17 1.91
N GLY A 141 5.40 -2.41 2.15
CA GLY A 141 5.09 -2.93 3.48
C GLY A 141 6.29 -3.16 4.40
N GLY A 142 6.11 -2.92 5.69
CA GLY A 142 6.96 -3.42 6.76
C GLY A 142 6.46 -4.77 7.28
N LYS A 143 5.14 -4.96 7.30
CA LYS A 143 4.43 -6.22 7.56
C LYS A 143 3.37 -6.43 6.50
N CYS A 144 3.14 -7.67 6.11
CA CYS A 144 2.14 -8.06 5.13
C CYS A 144 1.08 -8.95 5.75
N ALA A 145 -0.19 -8.65 5.49
CA ALA A 145 -1.34 -9.49 5.83
C ALA A 145 -1.94 -10.06 4.54
N ILE A 146 -1.98 -11.37 4.40
CA ILE A 146 -2.70 -12.04 3.33
C ILE A 146 -4.12 -12.33 3.81
N ILE A 147 -5.10 -11.72 3.15
CA ILE A 147 -6.52 -11.87 3.48
C ILE A 147 -7.19 -12.67 2.38
N LEU A 148 -7.70 -13.85 2.72
CA LEU A 148 -8.47 -14.72 1.85
C LEU A 148 -9.73 -15.19 2.57
N ASN A 149 -10.85 -15.22 1.87
CA ASN A 149 -12.14 -15.65 2.43
C ASN A 149 -12.53 -14.88 3.72
N ASN A 150 -12.27 -13.57 3.76
CA ASN A 150 -12.51 -12.67 4.91
C ASN A 150 -11.70 -13.01 6.18
N GLU A 151 -10.61 -13.76 6.07
CA GLU A 151 -9.73 -14.14 7.17
C GLU A 151 -8.28 -13.76 6.85
N ILE A 152 -7.54 -13.38 7.88
CA ILE A 152 -6.08 -13.20 7.77
C ILE A 152 -5.45 -14.60 7.78
N LYS A 153 -4.96 -15.07 6.62
CA LYS A 153 -4.31 -16.37 6.49
C LYS A 153 -2.86 -16.36 6.93
N GLN A 154 -2.17 -15.23 6.67
CA GLN A 154 -0.79 -15.05 7.13
C GLN A 154 -0.53 -13.58 7.42
N PHE A 155 0.22 -13.30 8.49
CA PHE A 155 0.68 -11.96 8.85
C PHE A 155 2.14 -12.03 9.29
N ASP A 156 3.05 -11.53 8.44
CA ASP A 156 4.48 -11.59 8.70
C ASP A 156 5.25 -10.53 7.88
N ASP A 157 6.57 -10.55 7.98
CA ASP A 157 7.45 -9.78 7.10
C ASP A 157 7.31 -10.26 5.64
N PRO A 158 7.48 -9.39 4.64
CA PRO A 158 7.39 -9.74 3.23
C PRO A 158 8.25 -10.96 2.86
N TYR A 159 9.46 -11.04 3.39
CA TYR A 159 10.37 -12.16 3.16
C TYR A 159 9.75 -13.49 3.62
N ASN A 160 9.19 -13.53 4.84
CA ASN A 160 8.58 -14.73 5.39
C ASN A 160 7.30 -15.10 4.64
N VAL A 161 6.47 -14.12 4.27
CA VAL A 161 5.25 -14.38 3.47
C VAL A 161 5.61 -15.01 2.13
N TYR A 162 6.70 -14.55 1.49
CA TYR A 162 7.13 -15.05 0.20
C TYR A 162 7.82 -16.42 0.29
N HIS A 163 8.76 -16.61 1.22
CA HIS A 163 9.60 -17.80 1.30
C HIS A 163 9.03 -18.93 2.17
N PHE A 164 8.15 -18.59 3.11
CA PHE A 164 7.56 -19.49 4.08
C PHE A 164 6.04 -19.33 4.15
N PRO A 165 5.32 -19.53 3.02
CA PRO A 165 3.86 -19.48 3.02
C PRO A 165 3.32 -20.58 3.93
N ASN A 166 2.37 -20.22 4.79
CA ASN A 166 1.87 -21.12 5.84
C ASN A 166 0.75 -22.06 5.36
N SER A 167 0.27 -21.91 4.13
CA SER A 167 -0.78 -22.75 3.57
C SER A 167 -0.73 -22.79 2.03
N VAL A 168 -1.33 -23.85 1.47
CA VAL A 168 -1.52 -24.01 0.02
C VAL A 168 -2.31 -22.82 -0.57
N GLU A 169 -3.29 -22.31 0.18
CA GLU A 169 -4.08 -21.14 -0.24
C GLU A 169 -3.21 -19.91 -0.44
N VAL A 170 -2.25 -19.66 0.47
CA VAL A 170 -1.31 -18.54 0.36
C VAL A 170 -0.35 -18.73 -0.81
N VAL A 171 0.18 -19.94 -1.04
CA VAL A 171 1.02 -20.23 -2.22
C VAL A 171 0.29 -19.93 -3.51
N ASN A 172 -0.95 -20.43 -3.63
CA ASN A 172 -1.78 -20.20 -4.83
C ASN A 172 -2.10 -18.72 -5.02
N PHE A 173 -2.41 -17.99 -3.95
CA PHE A 173 -2.70 -16.56 -4.01
C PHE A 173 -1.49 -15.76 -4.51
N LEU A 174 -0.30 -16.08 -4.03
CA LEU A 174 0.93 -15.42 -4.46
C LEU A 174 1.34 -15.79 -5.89
N ASN A 175 0.73 -16.85 -6.45
CA ASN A 175 1.06 -17.40 -7.78
C ASN A 175 2.58 -17.61 -7.96
N ARG A 176 3.24 -18.13 -6.91
CA ARG A 176 4.70 -18.27 -6.81
C ARG A 176 5.06 -19.71 -6.46
N GLY A 177 5.23 -20.53 -7.47
CA GLY A 177 5.64 -21.91 -7.32
C GLY A 177 4.66 -22.90 -7.93
N ILE A 178 5.08 -24.13 -7.98
CA ILE A 178 4.31 -25.27 -8.46
C ILE A 178 4.06 -26.18 -7.26
N LEU A 179 2.82 -26.53 -7.02
CA LEU A 179 2.43 -27.50 -6.00
C LEU A 179 2.40 -28.87 -6.64
N LEU A 180 3.23 -29.76 -6.15
CA LEU A 180 3.30 -31.15 -6.62
C LEU A 180 2.84 -32.09 -5.51
N PRO A 181 1.96 -33.04 -5.82
CA PRO A 181 1.62 -34.09 -4.88
C PRO A 181 2.85 -34.98 -4.64
N ALA A 182 3.14 -35.30 -3.41
CA ALA A 182 4.26 -36.18 -3.09
C ALA A 182 3.95 -37.06 -1.87
N LYS A 183 4.56 -38.23 -1.80
CA LYS A 183 4.47 -39.15 -0.64
C LYS A 183 5.72 -39.02 0.21
N VAL A 184 5.56 -38.93 1.52
CA VAL A 184 6.68 -38.99 2.46
C VAL A 184 7.19 -40.42 2.53
N THR A 185 8.43 -40.66 2.13
CA THR A 185 9.04 -41.99 2.12
C THR A 185 9.96 -42.25 3.32
N SER A 186 10.65 -41.19 3.79
CA SER A 186 11.47 -41.23 5.00
C SER A 186 11.65 -39.81 5.55
N GLY A 187 12.12 -39.65 6.77
CA GLY A 187 12.11 -38.40 7.53
C GLY A 187 12.52 -37.12 6.80
N ASN A 188 13.30 -37.19 5.71
CA ASN A 188 13.72 -36.06 4.89
C ASN A 188 13.59 -36.33 3.39
N SER A 189 12.79 -37.30 2.97
CA SER A 189 12.61 -37.62 1.56
C SER A 189 11.15 -37.71 1.17
N LEU A 190 10.85 -37.15 0.01
CA LEU A 190 9.55 -37.17 -0.64
C LEU A 190 9.69 -37.89 -1.97
N GLU A 191 8.70 -38.65 -2.37
CA GLU A 191 8.59 -39.27 -3.68
C GLU A 191 7.45 -38.61 -4.45
N ASN A 192 7.76 -38.09 -5.62
CA ASN A 192 6.81 -37.56 -6.58
C ASN A 192 6.90 -38.37 -7.87
N ASP A 193 5.78 -38.66 -8.51
CA ASP A 193 5.71 -39.53 -9.68
C ASP A 193 6.50 -38.97 -10.89
N ASP A 194 6.62 -37.66 -11.05
CA ASP A 194 7.33 -37.04 -12.17
C ASP A 194 8.81 -36.74 -11.85
N LEU A 195 9.12 -36.37 -10.60
CA LEU A 195 10.44 -35.94 -10.18
C LEU A 195 11.28 -36.97 -9.43
N GLY A 196 10.68 -38.12 -9.11
CA GLY A 196 11.33 -39.16 -8.32
C GLY A 196 11.55 -38.78 -6.85
N ILE A 197 12.65 -39.23 -6.26
CA ILE A 197 12.94 -38.98 -4.84
C ILE A 197 13.61 -37.63 -4.66
N ILE A 198 12.94 -36.75 -3.91
CA ILE A 198 13.42 -35.42 -3.56
C ILE A 198 13.83 -35.44 -2.08
N LYS A 199 15.05 -34.96 -1.82
CA LYS A 199 15.54 -34.76 -0.44
C LYS A 199 15.26 -33.31 -0.04
N GLY A 200 14.62 -33.11 1.09
CA GLY A 200 14.26 -31.78 1.59
C GLY A 200 14.20 -31.69 3.10
N LYS A 201 14.11 -30.51 3.63
CA LYS A 201 13.89 -30.24 5.04
C LYS A 201 12.43 -29.92 5.25
N PHE A 202 11.72 -30.74 6.04
CA PHE A 202 10.35 -30.39 6.44
C PHE A 202 10.39 -29.21 7.40
N ILE A 203 9.66 -28.16 7.05
CA ILE A 203 9.38 -27.04 7.93
C ILE A 203 8.00 -27.35 8.55
N LYS A 204 7.97 -27.52 9.87
CA LYS A 204 6.71 -27.69 10.61
C LYS A 204 5.97 -26.40 10.75
#